data_6d84b12d6149bd12b8e6969a0e3486d0
#
_entry.id   6d84b12d6149bd12b8e6969a0e3486d0
#
_cell.length_a   1.000
_cell.length_b   1.000
_cell.length_c   1.000
_cell.angle_alpha   90.00
_cell.angle_beta   90.00
_cell.angle_gamma   90.00
#
_symmetry.space_group_name_H-M   'P 1'
#
loop_
_entity.id
_entity.type
_entity.pdbx_description
1 polymer ?
#
loop_
_entity_poly.entity_id
_entity_poly.type
_entity_poly.pdbx_seq_one_letter_code
_entity_poly.pdbx_strand_id
1 'polypeptide(L)'
;MAQAVAFTAALNRIGFSQAAIAAINANGLNTTADLVGLNDKDTAQILKIIRTAEVPIIVPYISQKWLNIFCYWVNRRTRLGETIEAAAFTQAALDAYGRLLSFENNQDEEAATQVKPPAEYKAGSKWKPFKEGAIAYFNSVKGFHNIPLAYVIREQENPDPNAVYQTEHHRLISITPLMGIEFEEDNGRVFDFLKSWTLNGPAWTWMRAFNGTRNGRASW
;
A
#
# COMPACT_ATOMS: atom_id res chain seq x y z
N MET A 1 20.41 15.78 -17.75
CA MET A 1 19.54 16.91 -18.19
C MET A 1 18.09 16.47 -18.42
N ALA A 2 17.79 15.42 -19.18
CA ALA A 2 16.39 15.00 -19.45
C ALA A 2 15.55 14.70 -18.20
N GLN A 3 16.11 14.03 -17.19
CA GLN A 3 15.40 13.70 -15.95
C GLN A 3 15.01 14.94 -15.13
N ALA A 4 15.91 15.94 -15.03
CA ALA A 4 15.62 17.18 -14.32
C ALA A 4 14.53 18.01 -15.01
N VAL A 5 14.49 18.01 -16.34
CA VAL A 5 13.41 18.66 -17.11
C VAL A 5 12.08 17.96 -16.89
N ALA A 6 12.05 16.63 -16.92
CA ALA A 6 10.84 15.85 -16.66
C ALA A 6 10.35 16.00 -15.19
N PHE A 7 11.27 16.09 -14.24
CA PHE A 7 10.95 16.34 -12.84
C PHE A 7 10.34 17.74 -12.63
N THR A 8 10.95 18.76 -13.22
CA THR A 8 10.40 20.13 -13.24
C THR A 8 9.00 20.16 -13.85
N ALA A 9 8.77 19.45 -14.96
CA ALA A 9 7.45 19.35 -15.58
C ALA A 9 6.42 18.66 -14.66
N ALA A 10 6.81 17.63 -13.90
CA ALA A 10 5.96 16.98 -12.91
C ALA A 10 5.59 17.95 -11.77
N LEU A 11 6.56 18.70 -11.24
CA LEU A 11 6.31 19.71 -10.20
C LEU A 11 5.38 20.84 -10.69
N ASN A 12 5.55 21.30 -11.93
CA ASN A 12 4.62 22.27 -12.54
C ASN A 12 3.20 21.72 -12.65
N ARG A 13 3.04 20.44 -13.04
CA ARG A 13 1.73 19.77 -13.15
C ARG A 13 1.00 19.73 -11.80
N ILE A 14 1.71 19.56 -10.71
CA ILE A 14 1.14 19.56 -9.35
C ILE A 14 1.07 20.97 -8.74
N GLY A 15 1.21 22.02 -9.55
CA GLY A 15 0.89 23.40 -9.19
C GLY A 15 1.96 24.16 -8.44
N PHE A 16 3.24 23.74 -8.51
CA PHE A 16 4.33 24.54 -7.98
C PHE A 16 4.70 25.67 -8.95
N SER A 17 4.92 26.87 -8.41
CA SER A 17 5.46 27.99 -9.18
C SER A 17 6.94 27.78 -9.52
N GLN A 18 7.45 28.46 -10.52
CA GLN A 18 8.87 28.39 -10.90
C GLN A 18 9.81 28.75 -9.74
N ALA A 19 9.42 29.75 -8.93
CA ALA A 19 10.17 30.12 -7.73
C ALA A 19 10.20 28.98 -6.69
N ALA A 20 9.07 28.31 -6.49
CA ALA A 20 8.98 27.17 -5.57
C ALA A 20 9.81 25.97 -6.09
N ILE A 21 9.79 25.72 -7.39
CA ILE A 21 10.60 24.66 -8.02
C ILE A 21 12.09 24.96 -7.87
N ALA A 22 12.51 26.20 -8.12
CA ALA A 22 13.89 26.61 -7.92
C ALA A 22 14.34 26.42 -6.45
N ALA A 23 13.48 26.75 -5.49
CA ALA A 23 13.75 26.52 -4.08
C ALA A 23 13.79 25.03 -3.70
N ILE A 24 12.91 24.20 -4.25
CA ILE A 24 12.95 22.73 -4.11
C ILE A 24 14.27 22.18 -4.63
N ASN A 25 14.69 22.61 -5.82
CA ASN A 25 15.95 22.20 -6.42
C ASN A 25 17.16 22.66 -5.60
N ALA A 26 17.13 23.85 -5.05
CA ALA A 26 18.19 24.40 -4.16
C ALA A 26 18.31 23.61 -2.85
N ASN A 27 17.24 22.93 -2.41
CA ASN A 27 17.24 22.01 -1.27
C ASN A 27 17.60 20.57 -1.67
N GLY A 28 18.10 20.34 -2.87
CA GLY A 28 18.66 19.07 -3.32
C GLY A 28 17.69 18.12 -4.02
N LEU A 29 16.43 18.50 -4.21
CA LEU A 29 15.45 17.68 -4.91
C LEU A 29 15.40 18.06 -6.40
N ASN A 30 16.13 17.33 -7.23
CA ASN A 30 16.29 17.61 -8.66
C ASN A 30 15.74 16.53 -9.58
N THR A 31 15.50 15.35 -9.04
CA THR A 31 15.04 14.16 -9.77
C THR A 31 14.05 13.36 -8.96
N THR A 32 13.36 12.41 -9.58
CA THR A 32 12.50 11.45 -8.86
C THR A 32 13.27 10.56 -7.89
N ALA A 33 14.55 10.30 -8.17
CA ALA A 33 15.39 9.51 -7.27
C ALA A 33 15.59 10.20 -5.90
N ASP A 34 15.59 11.52 -5.87
CA ASP A 34 15.74 12.30 -4.64
C ASP A 34 14.48 12.26 -3.75
N LEU A 35 13.35 11.79 -4.30
CA LEU A 35 12.11 11.58 -3.54
C LEU A 35 12.03 10.20 -2.87
N VAL A 36 12.95 9.30 -3.19
CA VAL A 36 12.94 7.94 -2.62
C VAL A 36 13.19 8.01 -1.11
N GLY A 37 12.31 7.37 -0.36
CA GLY A 37 12.36 7.34 1.11
C GLY A 37 11.76 8.56 1.81
N LEU A 38 11.40 9.63 1.08
CA LEU A 38 10.73 10.78 1.70
C LEU A 38 9.30 10.42 2.11
N ASN A 39 8.92 10.88 3.30
CA ASN A 39 7.58 10.76 3.85
C ASN A 39 6.91 12.16 4.01
N ASP A 40 5.68 12.17 4.50
CA ASP A 40 4.89 13.41 4.67
C ASP A 40 5.55 14.43 5.62
N LYS A 41 6.32 13.96 6.61
CA LYS A 41 7.04 14.85 7.54
C LYS A 41 8.23 15.51 6.85
N ASP A 42 8.93 14.76 6.02
CA ASP A 42 10.08 15.26 5.27
C ASP A 42 9.63 16.31 4.24
N THR A 43 8.56 16.04 3.49
CA THR A 43 7.98 16.99 2.54
C THR A 43 7.47 18.25 3.24
N ALA A 44 6.79 18.11 4.38
CA ALA A 44 6.34 19.25 5.19
C ALA A 44 7.50 20.11 5.69
N GLN A 45 8.62 19.48 6.11
CA GLN A 45 9.81 20.18 6.56
C GLN A 45 10.47 20.97 5.42
N ILE A 46 10.62 20.36 4.23
CA ILE A 46 11.16 21.04 3.04
C ILE A 46 10.29 22.25 2.67
N LEU A 47 8.98 22.07 2.63
CA LEU A 47 8.05 23.16 2.32
C LEU A 47 8.03 24.24 3.40
N LYS A 48 8.27 23.89 4.68
CA LYS A 48 8.43 24.85 5.77
C LYS A 48 9.66 25.73 5.53
N ILE A 49 10.80 25.13 5.17
CA ILE A 49 12.02 25.89 4.86
C ILE A 49 11.76 26.89 3.73
N ILE A 50 11.09 26.48 2.66
CA ILE A 50 10.75 27.33 1.51
C ILE A 50 9.83 28.50 1.92
N ARG A 51 8.88 28.27 2.80
CA ARG A 51 7.92 29.27 3.30
C ARG A 51 8.52 30.24 4.30
N THR A 52 9.56 29.86 5.01
CA THR A 52 10.23 30.66 6.06
C THR A 52 11.58 31.23 5.63
N ALA A 53 11.92 31.13 4.34
CA ALA A 53 13.11 31.75 3.77
C ALA A 53 13.06 33.29 3.88
N GLU A 54 14.20 33.96 3.70
CA GLU A 54 14.27 35.44 3.69
C GLU A 54 13.28 36.09 2.71
N VAL A 55 13.05 35.42 1.56
CA VAL A 55 11.98 35.75 0.62
C VAL A 55 10.98 34.59 0.63
N PRO A 56 9.90 34.69 1.42
CA PRO A 56 8.95 33.60 1.55
C PRO A 56 8.25 33.27 0.23
N ILE A 57 8.21 32.00 -0.13
CA ILE A 57 7.52 31.53 -1.33
C ILE A 57 6.21 30.86 -0.90
N ILE A 58 5.11 31.34 -1.49
CA ILE A 58 3.79 30.77 -1.25
C ILE A 58 3.68 29.44 -2.00
N VAL A 59 3.48 28.37 -1.25
CA VAL A 59 3.16 27.03 -1.78
C VAL A 59 1.70 26.71 -1.42
N PRO A 60 0.80 26.54 -2.41
CA PRO A 60 -0.57 26.18 -2.17
C PRO A 60 -0.68 24.85 -1.39
N TYR A 61 -1.66 24.75 -0.51
CA TYR A 61 -1.89 23.50 0.26
C TYR A 61 -2.14 22.30 -0.64
N ILE A 62 -2.86 22.51 -1.74
CA ILE A 62 -3.13 21.45 -2.71
C ILE A 62 -1.85 20.92 -3.37
N SER A 63 -0.88 21.80 -3.66
CA SER A 63 0.41 21.38 -4.23
C SER A 63 1.23 20.54 -3.22
N GLN A 64 1.14 20.86 -1.92
CA GLN A 64 1.72 20.02 -0.88
C GLN A 64 1.10 18.65 -0.85
N LYS A 65 -0.23 18.55 -0.89
CA LYS A 65 -0.95 17.27 -0.94
C LYS A 65 -0.52 16.44 -2.15
N TRP A 66 -0.39 17.08 -3.32
CA TRP A 66 0.03 16.40 -4.54
C TRP A 66 1.50 16.00 -4.52
N LEU A 67 2.36 16.76 -3.85
CA LEU A 67 3.75 16.35 -3.63
C LEU A 67 3.84 15.07 -2.79
N ASN A 68 3.02 14.95 -1.73
CA ASN A 68 2.94 13.74 -0.93
C ASN A 68 2.50 12.54 -1.77
N ILE A 69 1.51 12.72 -2.66
CA ILE A 69 1.10 11.66 -3.60
C ILE A 69 2.23 11.32 -4.57
N PHE A 70 3.02 12.29 -5.01
CA PHE A 70 4.18 12.05 -5.88
C PHE A 70 5.27 11.25 -5.15
N CYS A 71 5.60 11.61 -3.91
CA CYS A 71 6.53 10.83 -3.08
C CYS A 71 6.00 9.41 -2.84
N TYR A 72 4.72 9.25 -2.54
CA TYR A 72 4.08 7.95 -2.39
C TYR A 72 4.17 7.11 -3.67
N TRP A 73 3.91 7.70 -4.84
CA TRP A 73 4.06 7.06 -6.15
C TRP A 73 5.50 6.57 -6.37
N VAL A 74 6.51 7.43 -6.11
CA VAL A 74 7.93 7.08 -6.25
C VAL A 74 8.28 5.92 -5.32
N ASN A 75 7.95 6.02 -4.05
CA ASN A 75 8.29 5.01 -3.05
C ASN A 75 7.65 3.65 -3.37
N ARG A 76 6.38 3.65 -3.78
CA ARG A 76 5.68 2.42 -4.15
C ARG A 76 6.30 1.76 -5.38
N ARG A 77 6.57 2.52 -6.43
CA ARG A 77 7.22 1.98 -7.65
C ARG A 77 8.63 1.47 -7.38
N THR A 78 9.40 2.16 -6.57
CA THR A 78 10.74 1.72 -6.15
C THR A 78 10.67 0.37 -5.44
N ARG A 79 9.71 0.18 -4.53
CA ARG A 79 9.51 -1.10 -3.82
C ARG A 79 9.11 -2.24 -4.77
N LEU A 80 8.33 -1.93 -5.81
CA LEU A 80 7.93 -2.90 -6.83
C LEU A 80 9.00 -3.16 -7.90
N GLY A 81 10.18 -2.52 -7.79
CA GLY A 81 11.23 -2.62 -8.80
C GLY A 81 10.88 -1.97 -10.14
N GLU A 82 9.86 -1.10 -10.16
CA GLU A 82 9.41 -0.41 -11.35
C GLU A 82 10.21 0.87 -11.61
N THR A 83 10.21 1.33 -12.86
CA THR A 83 10.87 2.59 -13.24
C THR A 83 10.16 3.80 -12.62
N ILE A 84 10.93 4.76 -12.10
CA ILE A 84 10.45 6.00 -11.46
C ILE A 84 10.69 7.24 -12.32
N GLU A 85 10.53 7.11 -13.64
CA GLU A 85 10.69 8.26 -14.54
C GLU A 85 9.58 9.29 -14.32
N ALA A 86 9.97 10.56 -14.08
CA ALA A 86 9.01 11.65 -13.83
C ALA A 86 7.99 11.85 -14.96
N ALA A 87 8.35 11.50 -16.19
CA ALA A 87 7.45 11.55 -17.34
C ALA A 87 6.25 10.59 -17.20
N ALA A 88 6.42 9.47 -16.49
CA ALA A 88 5.35 8.51 -16.23
C ALA A 88 4.37 8.97 -15.12
N PHE A 89 4.72 10.01 -14.35
CA PHE A 89 3.81 10.61 -13.37
C PHE A 89 2.81 11.53 -14.06
N THR A 90 1.79 10.96 -14.66
CA THR A 90 0.72 11.65 -15.38
C THR A 90 -0.41 12.10 -14.45
N GLN A 91 -1.39 12.86 -14.96
CA GLN A 91 -2.60 13.19 -14.20
C GLN A 91 -3.35 11.92 -13.77
N ALA A 92 -3.44 10.94 -14.65
CA ALA A 92 -4.07 9.65 -14.31
C ALA A 92 -3.33 8.92 -13.17
N ALA A 93 -2.00 8.98 -13.14
CA ALA A 93 -1.21 8.45 -12.03
C ALA A 93 -1.48 9.23 -10.74
N LEU A 94 -1.50 10.57 -10.78
CA LEU A 94 -1.82 11.41 -9.63
C LEU A 94 -3.19 11.04 -9.03
N ASP A 95 -4.21 10.89 -9.87
CA ASP A 95 -5.56 10.55 -9.43
C ASP A 95 -5.64 9.12 -8.86
N ALA A 96 -4.97 8.16 -9.51
CA ALA A 96 -4.95 6.76 -9.06
C ALA A 96 -4.26 6.61 -7.71
N TYR A 97 -3.06 7.18 -7.58
CA TYR A 97 -2.28 7.09 -6.34
C TYR A 97 -2.84 7.99 -5.23
N GLY A 98 -3.53 9.07 -5.57
CA GLY A 98 -4.29 9.87 -4.61
C GLY A 98 -5.43 9.08 -3.96
N ARG A 99 -6.16 8.27 -4.73
CA ARG A 99 -7.17 7.36 -4.19
C ARG A 99 -6.55 6.27 -3.31
N LEU A 100 -5.42 5.69 -3.72
CA LEU A 100 -4.71 4.69 -2.93
C LEU A 100 -4.26 5.24 -1.58
N LEU A 101 -3.60 6.40 -1.59
CA LEU A 101 -3.12 7.05 -0.38
C LEU A 101 -4.28 7.45 0.55
N SER A 102 -5.38 7.96 0.00
CA SER A 102 -6.58 8.28 0.79
C SER A 102 -7.20 7.02 1.39
N PHE A 103 -7.21 5.93 0.67
CA PHE A 103 -7.70 4.65 1.15
C PHE A 103 -6.81 4.11 2.30
N GLU A 104 -5.50 4.17 2.18
CA GLU A 104 -4.57 3.76 3.23
C GLU A 104 -4.76 4.59 4.51
N ASN A 105 -4.87 5.93 4.37
CA ASN A 105 -5.08 6.83 5.49
C ASN A 105 -6.44 6.60 6.19
N ASN A 106 -7.51 6.39 5.44
CA ASN A 106 -8.83 6.13 6.01
C ASN A 106 -8.87 4.76 6.72
N GLN A 107 -8.13 3.77 6.24
CA GLN A 107 -8.04 2.48 6.93
C GLN A 107 -7.31 2.59 8.27
N ASP A 108 -6.38 3.52 8.42
CA ASP A 108 -5.71 3.75 9.70
C ASP A 108 -6.66 4.35 10.75
N GLU A 109 -7.65 5.14 10.32
CA GLU A 109 -8.72 5.65 11.19
C GLU A 109 -9.78 4.58 11.50
N GLU A 110 -10.13 3.71 10.53
CA GLU A 110 -11.09 2.61 10.73
C GLU A 110 -10.51 1.41 11.49
N ALA A 111 -9.20 1.25 11.55
CA ALA A 111 -8.52 0.17 12.29
C ALA A 111 -8.78 0.25 13.82
N ALA A 112 -9.41 1.30 14.31
CA ALA A 112 -9.90 1.39 15.68
C ALA A 112 -11.03 0.39 16.00
N THR A 113 -11.69 -0.19 15.00
CA THR A 113 -12.68 -1.26 15.17
C THR A 113 -12.02 -2.60 14.91
N GLN A 114 -11.23 -3.09 15.88
CA GLN A 114 -10.57 -4.40 15.78
C GLN A 114 -11.61 -5.50 15.62
N VAL A 115 -11.68 -6.07 14.44
CA VAL A 115 -12.36 -7.35 14.21
C VAL A 115 -11.64 -8.41 15.04
N LYS A 116 -12.35 -9.05 15.97
CA LYS A 116 -11.74 -10.11 16.77
C LYS A 116 -11.38 -11.31 15.89
N PRO A 117 -10.24 -11.98 16.17
CA PRO A 117 -9.90 -13.21 15.49
C PRO A 117 -11.01 -14.24 15.72
N PRO A 118 -11.22 -15.17 14.78
CA PRO A 118 -12.19 -16.25 14.95
C PRO A 118 -11.82 -17.09 16.17
N ALA A 119 -12.82 -17.70 16.79
CA ALA A 119 -12.57 -18.67 17.84
C ALA A 119 -11.77 -19.87 17.30
N GLU A 120 -10.99 -20.54 18.17
CA GLU A 120 -10.25 -21.73 17.79
C GLU A 120 -11.17 -22.78 17.16
N TYR A 121 -10.71 -23.39 16.07
CA TYR A 121 -11.41 -24.46 15.39
C TYR A 121 -11.16 -25.80 16.11
N LYS A 122 -12.07 -26.17 16.98
CA LYS A 122 -12.02 -27.38 17.83
C LYS A 122 -12.92 -28.49 17.30
N ALA A 123 -12.83 -29.68 17.89
CA ALA A 123 -13.77 -30.76 17.64
C ALA A 123 -15.20 -30.28 17.91
N GLY A 124 -16.10 -30.47 16.94
CA GLY A 124 -17.49 -29.99 16.99
C GLY A 124 -17.71 -28.57 16.45
N SER A 125 -16.64 -27.80 16.15
CA SER A 125 -16.78 -26.51 15.48
C SER A 125 -17.35 -26.67 14.06
N LYS A 126 -18.23 -25.75 13.66
CA LYS A 126 -18.75 -25.70 12.29
C LYS A 126 -17.78 -24.92 11.39
N TRP A 127 -17.48 -25.49 10.23
CA TRP A 127 -16.54 -24.88 9.28
C TRP A 127 -17.00 -23.51 8.75
N LYS A 128 -18.27 -23.40 8.36
CA LYS A 128 -18.79 -22.18 7.73
C LYS A 128 -18.63 -20.93 8.62
N PRO A 129 -19.08 -20.91 9.89
CA PRO A 129 -18.85 -19.74 10.76
C PRO A 129 -17.37 -19.46 11.03
N PHE A 130 -16.53 -20.48 11.14
CA PHE A 130 -15.09 -20.31 11.29
C PHE A 130 -14.50 -19.63 10.04
N LYS A 131 -14.82 -20.14 8.84
CA LYS A 131 -14.37 -19.57 7.57
C LYS A 131 -14.78 -18.11 7.42
N GLU A 132 -16.04 -17.79 7.69
CA GLU A 132 -16.58 -16.42 7.63
C GLU A 132 -15.84 -15.49 8.62
N GLY A 133 -15.62 -15.94 9.85
CA GLY A 133 -14.86 -15.18 10.86
C GLY A 133 -13.40 -14.97 10.46
N ALA A 134 -12.75 -15.97 9.90
CA ALA A 134 -11.36 -15.85 9.41
C ALA A 134 -11.26 -14.90 8.22
N ILE A 135 -12.18 -14.96 7.26
CA ILE A 135 -12.25 -14.02 6.14
C ILE A 135 -12.45 -12.58 6.64
N ALA A 136 -13.39 -12.36 7.56
CA ALA A 136 -13.62 -11.04 8.15
C ALA A 136 -12.37 -10.52 8.87
N TYR A 137 -11.67 -11.37 9.60
CA TYR A 137 -10.41 -11.02 10.25
C TYR A 137 -9.32 -10.65 9.24
N PHE A 138 -9.09 -11.48 8.20
CA PHE A 138 -8.08 -11.19 7.17
C PHE A 138 -8.41 -9.95 6.34
N ASN A 139 -9.68 -9.58 6.21
CA ASN A 139 -10.08 -8.29 5.63
C ASN A 139 -9.70 -7.10 6.52
N SER A 140 -9.60 -7.29 7.84
CA SER A 140 -9.24 -6.23 8.78
C SER A 140 -7.74 -6.14 9.06
N VAL A 141 -6.99 -7.23 8.89
CA VAL A 141 -5.55 -7.27 9.13
C VAL A 141 -4.79 -6.85 7.89
N LYS A 142 -3.91 -5.88 8.06
CA LYS A 142 -3.09 -5.36 6.96
C LYS A 142 -1.81 -6.16 6.79
N GLY A 143 -1.53 -6.51 5.54
CA GLY A 143 -0.28 -7.06 5.06
C GLY A 143 0.65 -5.95 4.54
N PHE A 144 1.52 -6.32 3.61
CA PHE A 144 2.38 -5.37 2.91
C PHE A 144 1.56 -4.29 2.19
N HIS A 145 2.06 -3.07 2.17
CA HIS A 145 1.42 -1.89 1.56
C HIS A 145 0.00 -1.62 2.07
N ASN A 146 -0.29 -1.98 3.31
CA ASN A 146 -1.62 -1.85 3.89
C ASN A 146 -2.73 -2.61 3.13
N ILE A 147 -2.36 -3.59 2.30
CA ILE A 147 -3.31 -4.44 1.61
C ILE A 147 -3.85 -5.49 2.58
N PRO A 148 -5.18 -5.69 2.68
CA PRO A 148 -5.74 -6.69 3.57
C PRO A 148 -5.22 -8.09 3.27
N LEU A 149 -4.85 -8.87 4.30
CA LEU A 149 -4.36 -10.24 4.14
C LEU A 149 -5.33 -11.18 3.43
N ALA A 150 -6.60 -10.77 3.31
CA ALA A 150 -7.61 -11.50 2.53
C ALA A 150 -7.20 -11.74 1.06
N TYR A 151 -6.29 -10.93 0.51
CA TYR A 151 -5.79 -11.17 -0.85
C TYR A 151 -5.07 -12.51 -1.00
N VAL A 152 -4.39 -12.97 0.07
CA VAL A 152 -3.66 -14.25 0.07
C VAL A 152 -4.61 -15.43 -0.10
N ILE A 153 -5.80 -15.37 0.50
CA ILE A 153 -6.78 -16.46 0.52
C ILE A 153 -7.87 -16.34 -0.56
N ARG A 154 -7.77 -15.37 -1.46
CA ARG A 154 -8.76 -15.21 -2.55
C ARG A 154 -8.78 -16.43 -3.46
N GLU A 155 -9.95 -16.78 -3.97
CA GLU A 155 -10.13 -17.96 -4.83
C GLU A 155 -9.50 -17.75 -6.23
N GLN A 156 -9.69 -16.57 -6.81
CA GLN A 156 -9.13 -16.25 -8.13
C GLN A 156 -7.64 -15.93 -8.04
N GLU A 157 -6.82 -16.64 -8.82
CA GLU A 157 -5.38 -16.38 -8.92
C GLU A 157 -5.09 -15.14 -9.77
N ASN A 158 -5.72 -15.05 -10.90
CA ASN A 158 -5.55 -13.94 -11.84
C ASN A 158 -6.77 -13.00 -11.77
N PRO A 159 -6.56 -11.69 -11.67
CA PRO A 159 -7.66 -10.73 -11.74
C PRO A 159 -8.30 -10.76 -13.13
N ASP A 160 -9.62 -10.63 -13.19
CA ASP A 160 -10.32 -10.40 -14.44
C ASP A 160 -9.99 -8.98 -14.94
N PRO A 161 -9.41 -8.82 -16.14
CA PRO A 161 -9.07 -7.50 -16.68
C PRO A 161 -10.29 -6.60 -16.91
N ASN A 162 -11.49 -7.17 -17.01
CA ASN A 162 -12.75 -6.45 -17.23
C ASN A 162 -13.57 -6.29 -15.93
N ALA A 163 -13.05 -6.74 -14.79
CA ALA A 163 -13.79 -6.67 -13.53
C ALA A 163 -14.04 -5.22 -13.11
N VAL A 164 -15.29 -4.93 -12.74
CA VAL A 164 -15.67 -3.68 -12.11
C VAL A 164 -15.72 -3.87 -10.61
N TYR A 165 -14.83 -3.19 -9.90
CA TYR A 165 -14.73 -3.29 -8.45
C TYR A 165 -15.59 -2.22 -7.78
N GLN A 166 -16.40 -2.61 -6.80
CA GLN A 166 -17.30 -1.69 -6.09
C GLN A 166 -16.53 -0.74 -5.15
N THR A 167 -15.42 -1.22 -4.59
CA THR A 167 -14.59 -0.47 -3.65
C THR A 167 -13.11 -0.63 -3.96
N GLU A 168 -12.29 0.33 -3.57
CA GLU A 168 -10.84 0.23 -3.68
C GLU A 168 -10.27 -0.95 -2.87
N HIS A 169 -10.83 -1.21 -1.69
CA HIS A 169 -10.53 -2.38 -0.86
C HIS A 169 -10.68 -3.69 -1.64
N HIS A 170 -11.85 -3.89 -2.28
CA HIS A 170 -12.10 -5.07 -3.09
C HIS A 170 -11.17 -5.16 -4.30
N ARG A 171 -10.89 -4.02 -4.94
CA ARG A 171 -9.93 -3.96 -6.04
C ARG A 171 -8.54 -4.41 -5.61
N LEU A 172 -8.00 -3.87 -4.52
CA LEU A 172 -6.67 -4.22 -4.01
C LEU A 172 -6.56 -5.71 -3.68
N ILE A 173 -7.54 -6.28 -2.99
CA ILE A 173 -7.58 -7.72 -2.72
C ILE A 173 -7.53 -8.52 -4.01
N SER A 174 -8.25 -8.09 -5.05
CA SER A 174 -8.37 -8.84 -6.30
C SER A 174 -7.15 -8.76 -7.20
N ILE A 175 -6.48 -7.58 -7.28
CA ILE A 175 -5.38 -7.35 -8.24
C ILE A 175 -3.98 -7.59 -7.67
N THR A 176 -3.82 -7.66 -6.34
CA THR A 176 -2.50 -7.82 -5.71
C THR A 176 -1.84 -9.13 -6.19
N PRO A 177 -0.59 -9.10 -6.65
CA PRO A 177 0.09 -10.30 -7.11
C PRO A 177 0.21 -11.37 -6.02
N LEU A 178 0.05 -12.65 -6.40
CA LEU A 178 0.25 -13.82 -5.53
C LEU A 178 1.66 -14.40 -5.73
N MET A 179 2.66 -13.52 -5.83
CA MET A 179 4.07 -13.89 -6.01
C MET A 179 4.98 -12.76 -5.49
N GLY A 180 6.24 -13.08 -5.30
CA GLY A 180 7.25 -12.14 -4.81
C GLY A 180 7.43 -12.19 -3.29
N ILE A 181 8.47 -11.52 -2.80
CA ILE A 181 8.90 -11.55 -1.40
C ILE A 181 7.78 -11.07 -0.45
N GLU A 182 7.07 -10.02 -0.83
CA GLU A 182 5.98 -9.45 -0.03
C GLU A 182 4.81 -10.44 0.12
N PHE A 183 4.45 -11.13 -0.99
CA PHE A 183 3.46 -12.19 -0.92
C PHE A 183 3.93 -13.34 -0.04
N GLU A 184 5.18 -13.78 -0.15
CA GLU A 184 5.72 -14.88 0.65
C GLU A 184 5.65 -14.59 2.15
N GLU A 185 5.96 -13.35 2.57
CA GLU A 185 5.86 -12.94 3.96
C GLU A 185 4.40 -12.89 4.44
N ASP A 186 3.49 -12.29 3.67
CA ASP A 186 2.07 -12.24 4.01
C ASP A 186 1.43 -13.64 4.00
N ASN A 187 1.85 -14.51 3.07
CA ASN A 187 1.45 -15.91 3.00
C ASN A 187 1.89 -16.68 4.27
N GLY A 188 3.13 -16.43 4.73
CA GLY A 188 3.63 -16.94 6.00
C GLY A 188 2.84 -16.45 7.21
N ARG A 189 2.46 -15.17 7.25
CA ARG A 189 1.61 -14.60 8.31
C ARG A 189 0.22 -15.23 8.35
N VAL A 190 -0.39 -15.42 7.18
CA VAL A 190 -1.69 -16.12 7.08
C VAL A 190 -1.56 -17.56 7.60
N PHE A 191 -0.49 -18.27 7.26
CA PHE A 191 -0.23 -19.59 7.81
C PHE A 191 -0.13 -19.57 9.34
N ASP A 192 0.59 -18.63 9.93
CA ASP A 192 0.75 -18.54 11.39
C ASP A 192 -0.57 -18.26 12.10
N PHE A 193 -1.44 -17.41 11.54
CA PHE A 193 -2.80 -17.22 12.04
C PHE A 193 -3.63 -18.51 11.98
N LEU A 194 -3.69 -19.14 10.81
CA LEU A 194 -4.44 -20.39 10.65
C LEU A 194 -3.93 -21.48 11.59
N LYS A 195 -2.60 -21.59 11.73
CA LYS A 195 -1.97 -22.51 12.68
C LYS A 195 -2.44 -22.25 14.11
N SER A 196 -2.43 -20.99 14.56
CA SER A 196 -2.84 -20.63 15.92
C SER A 196 -4.29 -20.98 16.21
N TRP A 197 -5.17 -20.86 15.23
CA TRP A 197 -6.60 -21.14 15.38
C TRP A 197 -6.97 -22.61 15.23
N THR A 198 -6.09 -23.44 14.68
CA THR A 198 -6.38 -24.86 14.38
C THR A 198 -5.51 -25.84 15.16
N LEU A 199 -4.50 -25.36 15.90
CA LEU A 199 -3.48 -26.18 16.58
C LEU A 199 -4.05 -27.31 17.44
N ASN A 200 -5.15 -27.03 18.14
CA ASN A 200 -5.79 -28.00 19.05
C ASN A 200 -7.03 -28.65 18.43
N GLY A 201 -7.21 -28.56 17.12
CA GLY A 201 -8.41 -29.01 16.42
C GLY A 201 -8.14 -30.07 15.33
N PRO A 202 -9.21 -30.61 14.73
CA PRO A 202 -9.08 -31.61 13.68
C PRO A 202 -8.37 -31.11 12.43
N ALA A 203 -8.42 -29.80 12.14
CA ALA A 203 -7.75 -29.22 10.98
C ALA A 203 -6.21 -29.22 11.12
N TRP A 204 -5.66 -29.38 12.33
CA TRP A 204 -4.22 -29.42 12.53
C TRP A 204 -3.53 -30.55 11.75
N THR A 205 -4.20 -31.68 11.59
CA THR A 205 -3.66 -32.79 10.78
C THR A 205 -3.38 -32.37 9.34
N TRP A 206 -4.22 -31.52 8.76
CA TRP A 206 -4.02 -30.92 7.45
C TRP A 206 -2.95 -29.81 7.49
N MET A 207 -3.08 -28.86 8.41
CA MET A 207 -2.19 -27.70 8.54
C MET A 207 -0.73 -28.07 8.72
N ARG A 208 -0.42 -29.14 9.48
CA ARG A 208 0.97 -29.56 9.73
C ARG A 208 1.73 -29.95 8.47
N ALA A 209 1.04 -30.34 7.39
CA ALA A 209 1.68 -30.64 6.10
C ALA A 209 2.37 -29.42 5.49
N PHE A 210 1.90 -28.21 5.79
CA PHE A 210 2.43 -26.95 5.30
C PHE A 210 3.39 -26.26 6.27
N ASN A 211 3.71 -26.88 7.42
CA ASN A 211 4.55 -26.26 8.45
C ASN A 211 5.97 -25.93 7.97
N GLY A 212 6.52 -26.75 7.07
CA GLY A 212 7.85 -26.51 6.49
C GLY A 212 7.91 -25.37 5.48
N THR A 213 6.84 -25.18 4.71
CA THR A 213 6.74 -24.13 3.68
C THR A 213 6.04 -22.85 4.18
N ARG A 214 5.36 -22.93 5.33
CA ARG A 214 4.50 -21.85 5.86
C ARG A 214 3.53 -21.29 4.82
N ASN A 215 2.97 -22.17 3.97
CA ASN A 215 2.09 -21.76 2.88
C ASN A 215 0.64 -21.58 3.38
N GLY A 216 0.28 -20.36 3.73
CA GLY A 216 -1.05 -20.00 4.21
C GLY A 216 -2.13 -20.19 3.16
N ARG A 217 -1.85 -19.83 1.90
CA ARG A 217 -2.79 -20.02 0.80
C ARG A 217 -3.13 -21.49 0.56
N ALA A 218 -2.13 -22.36 0.49
CA ALA A 218 -2.35 -23.78 0.28
C ALA A 218 -3.00 -24.47 1.49
N SER A 219 -2.86 -23.90 2.68
CA SER A 219 -3.43 -24.42 3.92
C SER A 219 -4.87 -23.94 4.18
N TRP A 220 -5.33 -22.92 3.45
CA TRP A 220 -6.68 -22.39 3.51
C TRP A 220 -7.69 -23.23 2.73
#